data_68b73e18964a1e306e5089f200555c2b
#
_entry.id   68b73e18964a1e306e5089f200555c2b
#
_cell.length_a   1.000
_cell.length_b   1.000
_cell.length_c   1.000
_cell.angle_alpha   90.00
_cell.angle_beta   90.00
_cell.angle_gamma   90.00
#
_symmetry.space_group_name_H-M   'P 1'
#
loop_
_entity.id
_entity.type
_entity.pdbx_description
1 polymer ?
#
loop_
_entity_poly.entity_id
_entity_poly.type
_entity_poly.pdbx_seq_one_letter_code
_entity_poly.pdbx_strand_id
1 'polypeptide(L)'
;MRKFLVFALALLTFTGANAQEGKKDSVNKNKPVFTTIKENKITSIKDQNRSGTCWAYSTLSYFESEILKKTGKTYDLCEAFVANKTYMDRAIQVVRLHGDCQFSQGGSCYDPLFCLQHYGICPEDAMPLPGTLYGDSLNNFNEFFALMEPYVAAIAKSSEKKISSQWKVGLQGILDAYLGKCPEKFKYEGKEYTPKSFAASLGLNFDDYVTITSYTHHPFYTRFAVEVQDNWRNPLSYNVPMEEMMRIIDNAINEGYCIAWGGDVSEEGFTRKGLAYAYDTKKIQGLSGSDAARWLRLEKTKKAELYDSLGCTAPEIVPTQEMRQERFDNWELTDDHGMLIYGIAKDQNGKEYYMVKNSWGEWGDYKGIWYMTKTFIAANTMDYMVNKNAIPKDIRKKLGI
;
A
#
# COMPACT_ATOMS: atom_id res chain seq x y z
N MET A 1 27.19 -33.15 81.91
CA MET A 1 26.54 -31.92 82.37
C MET A 1 26.84 -30.80 81.35
N ARG A 2 25.99 -30.56 80.43
CA ARG A 2 26.11 -29.47 79.46
C ARG A 2 24.82 -28.66 79.53
N LYS A 3 24.92 -27.41 79.90
CA LYS A 3 23.85 -26.45 79.98
C LYS A 3 23.53 -25.96 78.56
N PHE A 4 22.31 -26.10 78.14
CA PHE A 4 21.79 -25.47 76.92
C PHE A 4 21.24 -24.06 77.23
N LEU A 5 21.82 -23.04 76.63
CA LEU A 5 21.29 -21.69 76.58
C LEU A 5 20.29 -21.59 75.46
N VAL A 6 19.08 -21.22 75.78
CA VAL A 6 18.04 -20.88 74.79
C VAL A 6 18.08 -19.37 74.50
N PHE A 7 18.46 -19.01 73.29
CA PHE A 7 18.35 -17.64 72.83
C PHE A 7 16.94 -17.44 72.17
N ALA A 8 16.13 -16.58 72.75
CA ALA A 8 14.88 -16.14 72.18
C ALA A 8 15.19 -15.05 71.15
N LEU A 9 14.90 -15.33 69.88
CA LEU A 9 15.00 -14.38 68.78
C LEU A 9 13.63 -13.68 68.62
N ALA A 10 13.57 -12.39 68.95
CA ALA A 10 12.39 -11.57 68.73
C ALA A 10 12.32 -11.22 67.22
N LEU A 11 11.31 -11.75 66.52
CA LEU A 11 10.99 -11.35 65.15
C LEU A 11 10.25 -10.00 65.21
N LEU A 12 10.91 -8.93 64.77
CA LEU A 12 10.28 -7.68 64.43
C LEU A 12 9.73 -7.81 63.01
N THR A 13 8.41 -7.92 62.88
CA THR A 13 7.70 -7.84 61.60
C THR A 13 7.60 -6.39 61.20
N PHE A 14 8.44 -5.97 60.25
CA PHE A 14 8.26 -4.74 59.50
C PHE A 14 7.16 -4.97 58.46
N THR A 15 5.98 -4.47 58.69
CA THR A 15 4.93 -4.33 57.66
C THR A 15 5.31 -3.13 56.80
N GLY A 16 6.11 -3.40 55.76
CA GLY A 16 6.29 -2.44 54.68
C GLY A 16 5.02 -2.34 53.87
N ALA A 17 4.26 -1.29 54.05
CA ALA A 17 3.19 -0.92 53.12
C ALA A 17 3.85 -0.51 51.79
N ASN A 18 3.96 -1.45 50.85
CA ASN A 18 4.21 -1.11 49.47
C ASN A 18 2.98 -0.37 48.94
N ALA A 19 3.02 0.96 48.97
CA ALA A 19 2.17 1.79 48.14
C ALA A 19 2.58 1.51 46.68
N GLN A 20 1.88 0.58 46.08
CA GLN A 20 1.89 0.40 44.62
C GLN A 20 1.19 1.64 44.05
N GLU A 21 1.97 2.70 43.76
CA GLU A 21 1.48 3.80 42.91
C GLU A 21 1.02 3.16 41.62
N GLY A 22 -0.28 2.97 41.52
CA GLY A 22 -0.93 2.66 40.27
C GLY A 22 -0.55 3.79 39.29
N LYS A 23 0.32 3.49 38.33
CA LYS A 23 0.42 4.31 37.15
C LYS A 23 -0.99 4.43 36.59
N LYS A 24 -1.67 5.53 36.91
CA LYS A 24 -2.81 6.00 36.12
C LYS A 24 -2.23 6.18 34.75
N ASP A 25 -2.57 5.28 33.80
CA ASP A 25 -2.40 5.54 32.41
C ASP A 25 -3.04 6.87 32.12
N SER A 26 -2.22 7.91 32.00
CA SER A 26 -2.70 9.22 31.56
C SER A 26 -3.18 8.99 30.13
N VAL A 27 -4.50 8.90 29.94
CA VAL A 27 -5.11 8.82 28.62
C VAL A 27 -4.51 9.96 27.82
N ASN A 28 -3.68 9.61 26.82
CA ASN A 28 -3.05 10.60 25.96
C ASN A 28 -4.17 11.31 25.21
N LYS A 29 -4.52 12.53 25.66
CA LYS A 29 -5.60 13.34 25.09
C LYS A 29 -5.38 13.65 23.58
N ASN A 30 -4.15 13.45 23.12
CA ASN A 30 -3.77 13.67 21.74
C ASN A 30 -3.92 12.40 20.87
N LYS A 31 -4.22 11.23 21.50
CA LYS A 31 -4.53 10.02 20.72
C LYS A 31 -5.88 10.22 20.02
N PRO A 32 -5.96 10.02 18.69
CA PRO A 32 -7.22 10.21 17.98
C PRO A 32 -8.25 9.17 18.41
N VAL A 33 -9.50 9.63 18.57
CA VAL A 33 -10.70 8.80 18.75
C VAL A 33 -11.57 9.03 17.52
N PHE A 34 -11.72 7.99 16.70
CA PHE A 34 -12.37 8.13 15.42
C PHE A 34 -13.88 7.88 15.49
N THR A 35 -14.61 8.70 14.74
CA THR A 35 -16.00 8.48 14.39
C THR A 35 -16.10 8.29 12.89
N THR A 36 -16.61 7.15 12.43
CA THR A 36 -16.81 6.86 11.02
C THR A 36 -17.89 7.77 10.44
N ILE A 37 -17.59 8.45 9.35
CA ILE A 37 -18.55 9.28 8.59
C ILE A 37 -19.16 8.43 7.46
N LYS A 38 -18.31 7.75 6.70
CA LYS A 38 -18.67 6.90 5.58
C LYS A 38 -17.74 5.71 5.53
N GLU A 39 -18.30 4.53 5.32
CA GLU A 39 -17.53 3.29 5.16
C GLU A 39 -18.14 2.46 4.04
N ASN A 40 -17.30 2.06 3.10
CA ASN A 40 -17.67 1.15 2.04
C ASN A 40 -17.23 -0.28 2.42
N LYS A 41 -17.94 -1.28 1.91
CA LYS A 41 -17.61 -2.68 2.18
C LYS A 41 -16.31 -3.06 1.49
N ILE A 42 -15.45 -3.75 2.23
CA ILE A 42 -14.17 -4.29 1.76
C ILE A 42 -14.08 -5.78 2.08
N THR A 43 -13.16 -6.48 1.44
CA THR A 43 -12.77 -7.85 1.75
C THR A 43 -11.79 -7.90 2.94
N SER A 44 -11.42 -9.10 3.40
CA SER A 44 -10.50 -9.30 4.52
C SER A 44 -9.14 -8.61 4.31
N ILE A 45 -8.48 -8.28 5.42
CA ILE A 45 -7.09 -7.81 5.39
C ILE A 45 -6.19 -8.99 5.02
N LYS A 46 -5.30 -8.78 4.05
CA LYS A 46 -4.29 -9.75 3.63
C LYS A 46 -2.90 -9.34 4.12
N ASP A 47 -1.94 -10.25 4.01
CA ASP A 47 -0.55 -10.01 4.38
C ASP A 47 0.38 -10.31 3.19
N GLN A 48 0.94 -9.27 2.56
CA GLN A 48 1.96 -9.40 1.53
C GLN A 48 3.32 -9.83 2.12
N ASN A 49 3.49 -9.74 3.45
CA ASN A 49 4.70 -10.04 4.19
C ASN A 49 5.95 -9.38 3.55
N ARG A 50 6.97 -10.17 3.22
CA ARG A 50 8.24 -9.69 2.65
C ARG A 50 8.24 -9.77 1.12
N SER A 51 7.21 -9.20 0.50
CA SER A 51 7.14 -9.04 -0.95
C SER A 51 6.86 -7.58 -1.32
N GLY A 52 7.40 -7.13 -2.44
CA GLY A 52 7.10 -5.81 -3.01
C GLY A 52 5.86 -5.85 -3.91
N THR A 53 4.80 -6.56 -3.50
CA THR A 53 3.58 -6.77 -4.30
C THR A 53 2.38 -5.96 -3.82
N CYS A 54 2.60 -4.89 -3.06
CA CYS A 54 1.55 -3.98 -2.56
C CYS A 54 0.60 -3.53 -3.69
N TRP A 55 1.13 -3.27 -4.87
CA TRP A 55 0.37 -2.92 -6.07
C TRP A 55 -0.65 -4.00 -6.47
N ALA A 56 -0.32 -5.28 -6.34
CA ALA A 56 -1.23 -6.39 -6.62
C ALA A 56 -2.30 -6.50 -5.52
N TYR A 57 -1.89 -6.49 -4.24
CA TYR A 57 -2.79 -6.58 -3.08
C TYR A 57 -3.80 -5.43 -3.04
N SER A 58 -3.35 -4.20 -3.20
CA SER A 58 -4.23 -3.02 -3.16
C SER A 58 -5.23 -3.00 -4.32
N THR A 59 -4.76 -3.30 -5.53
CA THR A 59 -5.60 -3.23 -6.72
C THR A 59 -6.56 -4.43 -6.82
N LEU A 60 -6.14 -5.64 -6.44
CA LEU A 60 -7.09 -6.77 -6.35
C LEU A 60 -8.13 -6.52 -5.27
N SER A 61 -7.74 -6.00 -4.11
CA SER A 61 -8.69 -5.57 -3.07
C SER A 61 -9.68 -4.51 -3.59
N TYR A 62 -9.24 -3.62 -4.46
CA TYR A 62 -10.12 -2.67 -5.14
C TYR A 62 -11.12 -3.39 -6.06
N PHE A 63 -10.69 -4.32 -6.93
CA PHE A 63 -11.61 -5.09 -7.78
C PHE A 63 -12.54 -5.97 -6.98
N GLU A 64 -12.09 -6.59 -5.90
CA GLU A 64 -12.92 -7.33 -4.96
C GLU A 64 -14.04 -6.44 -4.37
N SER A 65 -13.70 -5.19 -4.02
CA SER A 65 -14.68 -4.22 -3.52
C SER A 65 -15.68 -3.79 -4.60
N GLU A 66 -15.24 -3.63 -5.86
CA GLU A 66 -16.12 -3.36 -7.02
C GLU A 66 -17.10 -4.51 -7.25
N ILE A 67 -16.62 -5.76 -7.20
CA ILE A 67 -17.45 -6.95 -7.33
C ILE A 67 -18.44 -7.04 -6.17
N LEU A 68 -17.97 -6.83 -4.94
CA LEU A 68 -18.81 -6.85 -3.74
C LEU A 68 -19.91 -5.78 -3.80
N LYS A 69 -19.58 -4.55 -4.24
CA LYS A 69 -20.55 -3.47 -4.46
C LYS A 69 -21.61 -3.87 -5.49
N LYS A 70 -21.19 -4.48 -6.60
CA LYS A 70 -22.04 -4.81 -7.73
C LYS A 70 -22.92 -6.02 -7.49
N THR A 71 -22.38 -7.07 -6.84
CA THR A 71 -23.00 -8.39 -6.77
C THR A 71 -23.42 -8.82 -5.36
N GLY A 72 -22.91 -8.16 -4.34
CA GLY A 72 -23.01 -8.59 -2.94
C GLY A 72 -22.17 -9.83 -2.58
N LYS A 73 -21.38 -10.35 -3.53
CA LYS A 73 -20.52 -11.53 -3.32
C LYS A 73 -19.10 -11.12 -3.00
N THR A 74 -18.49 -11.84 -2.08
CA THR A 74 -17.06 -11.71 -1.73
C THR A 74 -16.25 -12.69 -2.56
N TYR A 75 -15.15 -12.22 -3.11
CA TYR A 75 -14.15 -13.01 -3.80
C TYR A 75 -12.78 -12.77 -3.16
N ASP A 76 -11.94 -13.77 -3.24
CA ASP A 76 -10.53 -13.74 -2.85
C ASP A 76 -9.70 -14.01 -4.09
N LEU A 77 -9.18 -12.93 -4.72
CA LEU A 77 -8.46 -12.99 -5.98
C LEU A 77 -6.96 -13.22 -5.73
N CYS A 78 -6.33 -14.03 -6.57
CA CYS A 78 -4.95 -14.51 -6.36
C CYS A 78 -3.90 -13.49 -6.80
N GLU A 79 -3.19 -12.90 -5.84
CA GLU A 79 -2.07 -11.98 -6.08
C GLU A 79 -0.87 -12.70 -6.73
N ALA A 80 -0.62 -13.94 -6.36
CA ALA A 80 0.46 -14.75 -6.94
C ALA A 80 0.28 -14.99 -8.44
N PHE A 81 -0.97 -15.17 -8.90
CA PHE A 81 -1.29 -15.26 -10.33
C PHE A 81 -0.91 -13.98 -11.07
N VAL A 82 -1.30 -12.84 -10.53
CA VAL A 82 -0.99 -11.52 -11.11
C VAL A 82 0.52 -11.28 -11.13
N ALA A 83 1.21 -11.56 -10.02
CA ALA A 83 2.66 -11.42 -9.92
C ALA A 83 3.40 -12.32 -10.93
N ASN A 84 3.00 -13.60 -11.07
CA ASN A 84 3.59 -14.54 -12.04
C ASN A 84 3.52 -13.99 -13.48
N LYS A 85 2.35 -13.51 -13.90
CA LYS A 85 2.16 -12.96 -15.25
C LYS A 85 2.92 -11.65 -15.45
N THR A 86 2.83 -10.76 -14.48
CA THR A 86 3.45 -9.44 -14.53
C THR A 86 4.98 -9.52 -14.58
N TYR A 87 5.60 -10.37 -13.75
CA TYR A 87 7.07 -10.52 -13.76
C TYR A 87 7.59 -11.15 -15.05
N MET A 88 6.87 -12.09 -15.64
CA MET A 88 7.22 -12.61 -16.97
C MET A 88 7.19 -11.49 -18.02
N ASP A 89 6.13 -10.68 -18.04
CA ASP A 89 6.00 -9.56 -18.98
C ASP A 89 7.11 -8.52 -18.78
N ARG A 90 7.38 -8.15 -17.51
CA ARG A 90 8.42 -7.18 -17.18
C ARG A 90 9.81 -7.69 -17.61
N ALA A 91 10.11 -8.97 -17.37
CA ALA A 91 11.35 -9.59 -17.83
C ALA A 91 11.47 -9.54 -19.36
N ILE A 92 10.39 -9.82 -20.09
CA ILE A 92 10.37 -9.73 -21.55
C ILE A 92 10.66 -8.29 -22.00
N GLN A 93 10.10 -7.30 -21.32
CA GLN A 93 10.36 -5.88 -21.63
C GLN A 93 11.81 -5.49 -21.35
N VAL A 94 12.34 -5.86 -20.18
CA VAL A 94 13.75 -5.61 -19.83
C VAL A 94 14.71 -6.21 -20.87
N VAL A 95 14.45 -7.45 -21.30
CA VAL A 95 15.27 -8.10 -22.34
C VAL A 95 15.13 -7.39 -23.68
N ARG A 96 13.93 -6.97 -24.09
CA ARG A 96 13.72 -6.21 -25.32
C ARG A 96 14.41 -4.84 -25.32
N LEU A 97 14.50 -4.21 -24.16
CA LEU A 97 15.17 -2.92 -23.96
C LEU A 97 16.67 -3.07 -23.61
N HIS A 98 17.24 -4.26 -23.76
CA HIS A 98 18.67 -4.54 -23.49
C HIS A 98 19.12 -4.15 -22.07
N GLY A 99 18.19 -4.17 -21.10
CA GLY A 99 18.46 -3.82 -19.71
C GLY A 99 18.33 -2.33 -19.39
N ASP A 100 17.86 -1.49 -20.31
CA ASP A 100 17.63 -0.05 -20.10
C ASP A 100 16.30 0.22 -19.35
N CYS A 101 15.76 -0.78 -18.69
CA CYS A 101 14.68 -0.60 -17.74
C CYS A 101 14.90 -1.53 -16.54
N GLN A 102 14.43 -1.11 -15.37
CA GLN A 102 14.65 -1.86 -14.14
C GLN A 102 13.72 -3.08 -14.06
N PHE A 103 14.30 -4.23 -13.69
CA PHE A 103 13.54 -5.39 -13.24
C PHE A 103 13.47 -5.35 -11.71
N SER A 104 12.28 -5.13 -11.13
CA SER A 104 12.05 -5.01 -9.69
C SER A 104 10.76 -5.70 -9.26
N GLN A 105 10.50 -5.75 -7.95
CA GLN A 105 9.29 -6.32 -7.38
C GLN A 105 8.06 -5.41 -7.53
N GLY A 106 8.25 -4.12 -7.65
CA GLY A 106 7.19 -3.13 -7.73
C GLY A 106 6.37 -3.21 -9.02
N GLY A 107 5.30 -2.46 -9.04
CA GLY A 107 4.37 -2.35 -10.17
C GLY A 107 3.31 -1.31 -9.87
N SER A 108 2.50 -0.98 -10.86
CA SER A 108 1.43 0.01 -10.75
C SER A 108 0.05 -0.64 -10.57
N CYS A 109 -0.94 0.16 -10.21
CA CYS A 109 -2.35 -0.29 -10.16
C CYS A 109 -2.88 -0.75 -11.53
N TYR A 110 -2.19 -0.40 -12.61
CA TYR A 110 -2.53 -0.87 -13.95
C TYR A 110 -2.14 -2.33 -14.22
N ASP A 111 -1.09 -2.85 -13.57
CA ASP A 111 -0.64 -4.23 -13.80
C ASP A 111 -1.69 -5.30 -13.50
N PRO A 112 -2.43 -5.27 -12.36
CA PRO A 112 -3.54 -6.17 -12.15
C PRO A 112 -4.69 -5.98 -13.15
N LEU A 113 -5.03 -4.74 -13.53
CA LEU A 113 -6.03 -4.48 -14.56
C LEU A 113 -5.62 -5.12 -15.89
N PHE A 114 -4.38 -4.90 -16.33
CA PHE A 114 -3.83 -5.52 -17.52
C PHE A 114 -3.87 -7.05 -17.44
N CYS A 115 -3.52 -7.62 -16.29
CA CYS A 115 -3.55 -9.06 -16.07
C CYS A 115 -4.97 -9.63 -16.23
N LEU A 116 -5.98 -9.02 -15.59
CA LEU A 116 -7.37 -9.43 -15.69
C LEU A 116 -7.87 -9.37 -17.15
N GLN A 117 -7.51 -8.33 -17.89
CA GLN A 117 -7.90 -8.14 -19.31
C GLN A 117 -7.25 -9.18 -20.22
N HIS A 118 -5.95 -9.45 -20.06
CA HIS A 118 -5.16 -10.21 -21.03
C HIS A 118 -4.96 -11.69 -20.65
N TYR A 119 -4.83 -11.99 -19.36
CA TYR A 119 -4.57 -13.34 -18.85
C TYR A 119 -5.76 -13.92 -18.07
N GLY A 120 -6.65 -13.07 -17.54
CA GLY A 120 -7.68 -13.44 -16.60
C GLY A 120 -7.17 -13.44 -15.18
N ILE A 121 -7.85 -14.21 -14.31
CA ILE A 121 -7.54 -14.32 -12.88
C ILE A 121 -8.06 -15.66 -12.36
N CYS A 122 -7.54 -16.14 -11.26
CA CYS A 122 -8.11 -17.24 -10.49
C CYS A 122 -8.38 -16.81 -9.04
N PRO A 123 -9.22 -17.50 -8.28
CA PRO A 123 -9.31 -17.32 -6.84
C PRO A 123 -8.03 -17.83 -6.17
N GLU A 124 -7.72 -17.30 -4.97
CA GLU A 124 -6.52 -17.68 -4.20
C GLU A 124 -6.41 -19.20 -4.00
N ASP A 125 -7.52 -19.87 -3.65
CA ASP A 125 -7.56 -21.33 -3.43
C ASP A 125 -7.16 -22.17 -4.67
N ALA A 126 -7.25 -21.60 -5.88
CA ALA A 126 -6.89 -22.31 -7.11
C ALA A 126 -5.37 -22.25 -7.43
N MET A 127 -4.64 -21.40 -6.75
CA MET A 127 -3.19 -21.26 -6.91
C MET A 127 -2.54 -20.95 -5.55
N PRO A 128 -2.61 -21.90 -4.60
CA PRO A 128 -2.01 -21.68 -3.29
C PRO A 128 -0.49 -21.51 -3.43
N LEU A 129 0.06 -20.62 -2.61
CA LEU A 129 1.52 -20.44 -2.53
C LEU A 129 2.17 -21.77 -2.20
N PRO A 130 3.31 -22.12 -2.86
CA PRO A 130 4.00 -23.38 -2.60
C PRO A 130 4.66 -23.46 -1.22
N GLY A 131 4.51 -22.44 -0.41
CA GLY A 131 5.19 -22.23 0.85
C GLY A 131 6.47 -21.45 0.63
N THR A 132 6.90 -20.77 1.67
CA THR A 132 8.15 -20.01 1.63
C THR A 132 9.32 -20.90 2.08
N LEU A 133 10.52 -20.34 2.06
CA LEU A 133 11.73 -21.00 2.54
C LEU A 133 11.58 -21.58 3.98
N TYR A 134 10.66 -21.04 4.76
CA TYR A 134 10.41 -21.43 6.16
C TYR A 134 9.16 -22.32 6.35
N GLY A 135 8.53 -22.74 5.25
CA GLY A 135 7.37 -23.63 5.30
C GLY A 135 6.06 -22.97 5.73
N ASP A 136 6.00 -21.64 5.79
CA ASP A 136 4.77 -20.88 5.99
C ASP A 136 4.07 -20.57 4.65
N SER A 137 2.85 -20.07 4.72
CA SER A 137 2.06 -19.67 3.55
C SER A 137 2.25 -18.20 3.16
N LEU A 138 3.18 -17.49 3.80
CA LEU A 138 3.40 -16.07 3.56
C LEU A 138 4.49 -15.84 2.52
N ASN A 139 4.35 -14.79 1.74
CA ASN A 139 5.34 -14.40 0.72
C ASN A 139 6.68 -14.00 1.35
N ASN A 140 7.77 -14.50 0.77
CA ASN A 140 9.12 -14.02 1.05
C ASN A 140 9.93 -13.97 -0.24
N PHE A 141 10.10 -12.79 -0.80
CA PHE A 141 10.71 -12.58 -2.11
C PHE A 141 12.20 -12.28 -2.07
N ASN A 142 12.84 -12.32 -0.90
CA ASN A 142 14.26 -12.01 -0.79
C ASN A 142 15.11 -12.97 -1.64
N GLU A 143 14.95 -14.30 -1.42
CA GLU A 143 15.67 -15.31 -2.22
C GLU A 143 15.20 -15.33 -3.66
N PHE A 144 13.89 -15.25 -3.88
CA PHE A 144 13.27 -15.27 -5.20
C PHE A 144 13.85 -14.19 -6.13
N PHE A 145 13.89 -12.94 -5.66
CA PHE A 145 14.42 -11.83 -6.45
C PHE A 145 15.95 -11.83 -6.53
N ALA A 146 16.66 -12.35 -5.52
CA ALA A 146 18.10 -12.60 -5.61
C ALA A 146 18.47 -13.55 -6.76
N LEU A 147 17.54 -14.42 -7.20
CA LEU A 147 17.69 -15.27 -8.39
C LEU A 147 17.19 -14.59 -9.67
N MET A 148 16.04 -13.94 -9.60
CA MET A 148 15.37 -13.40 -10.80
C MET A 148 16.11 -12.21 -11.41
N GLU A 149 16.55 -11.26 -10.60
CA GLU A 149 17.22 -10.05 -11.09
C GLU A 149 18.50 -10.38 -11.87
N PRO A 150 19.47 -11.16 -11.33
CA PRO A 150 20.66 -11.53 -12.10
C PRO A 150 20.34 -12.41 -13.32
N TYR A 151 19.34 -13.29 -13.23
CA TYR A 151 18.91 -14.11 -14.35
C TYR A 151 18.45 -13.26 -15.53
N VAL A 152 17.52 -12.33 -15.29
CA VAL A 152 17.02 -11.43 -16.33
C VAL A 152 18.11 -10.50 -16.85
N ALA A 153 18.96 -9.96 -15.96
CA ALA A 153 20.08 -9.09 -16.32
C ALA A 153 21.10 -9.81 -17.21
N ALA A 154 21.42 -11.07 -16.92
CA ALA A 154 22.35 -11.87 -17.74
C ALA A 154 21.84 -12.06 -19.17
N ILE A 155 20.54 -12.27 -19.36
CA ILE A 155 19.92 -12.38 -20.68
C ILE A 155 19.87 -11.00 -21.37
N ALA A 156 19.44 -9.96 -20.67
CA ALA A 156 19.29 -8.62 -21.24
C ALA A 156 20.64 -8.02 -21.71
N LYS A 157 21.73 -8.34 -21.01
CA LYS A 157 23.10 -7.86 -21.29
C LYS A 157 23.95 -8.88 -22.06
N SER A 158 23.33 -9.90 -22.64
CA SER A 158 24.06 -10.92 -23.44
C SER A 158 24.79 -10.25 -24.62
N SER A 159 26.04 -10.66 -24.84
CA SER A 159 26.81 -10.25 -26.01
C SER A 159 26.43 -10.99 -27.29
N GLU A 160 25.58 -12.01 -27.17
CA GLU A 160 25.15 -12.81 -28.32
C GLU A 160 24.22 -11.98 -29.24
N LYS A 161 24.46 -12.12 -30.57
CA LYS A 161 23.59 -11.46 -31.55
C LYS A 161 22.19 -12.06 -31.64
N LYS A 162 22.02 -13.29 -31.13
CA LYS A 162 20.76 -14.01 -31.13
C LYS A 162 20.65 -14.81 -29.83
N ILE A 163 19.66 -14.49 -29.00
CA ILE A 163 19.33 -15.27 -27.82
C ILE A 163 18.26 -16.31 -28.14
N SER A 164 18.30 -17.46 -27.47
CA SER A 164 17.27 -18.50 -27.60
C SER A 164 16.01 -18.12 -26.82
N SER A 165 14.84 -18.72 -27.14
CA SER A 165 13.61 -18.56 -26.37
C SER A 165 13.62 -19.35 -25.06
N GLN A 166 14.62 -20.20 -24.81
CA GLN A 166 14.70 -21.09 -23.66
C GLN A 166 14.80 -20.32 -22.32
N TRP A 167 15.33 -19.10 -22.33
CA TRP A 167 15.37 -18.28 -21.13
C TRP A 167 13.98 -18.02 -20.53
N LYS A 168 12.92 -17.94 -21.37
CA LYS A 168 11.54 -17.78 -20.88
C LYS A 168 11.05 -19.05 -20.17
N VAL A 169 11.42 -20.21 -20.66
CA VAL A 169 11.11 -21.51 -20.03
C VAL A 169 11.81 -21.61 -18.68
N GLY A 170 13.10 -21.24 -18.62
CA GLY A 170 13.86 -21.20 -17.37
C GLY A 170 13.26 -20.22 -16.36
N LEU A 171 12.92 -19.00 -16.80
CA LEU A 171 12.28 -18.01 -15.97
C LEU A 171 10.91 -18.48 -15.45
N GLN A 172 10.08 -19.09 -16.32
CA GLN A 172 8.77 -19.64 -15.89
C GLN A 172 8.96 -20.73 -14.83
N GLY A 173 10.00 -21.55 -14.94
CA GLY A 173 10.33 -22.55 -13.91
C GLY A 173 10.64 -21.92 -12.55
N ILE A 174 11.35 -20.79 -12.53
CA ILE A 174 11.60 -20.01 -11.30
C ILE A 174 10.27 -19.43 -10.76
N LEU A 175 9.49 -18.78 -11.62
CA LEU A 175 8.18 -18.22 -11.23
C LEU A 175 7.26 -19.28 -10.63
N ASP A 176 7.15 -20.44 -11.27
CA ASP A 176 6.31 -21.54 -10.82
C ASP A 176 6.79 -22.14 -9.48
N ALA A 177 8.10 -22.16 -9.24
CA ALA A 177 8.68 -22.67 -8.01
C ALA A 177 8.37 -21.77 -6.79
N TYR A 178 8.36 -20.44 -6.96
CA TYR A 178 8.20 -19.49 -5.87
C TYR A 178 6.78 -18.95 -5.71
N LEU A 179 6.01 -18.84 -6.80
CA LEU A 179 4.66 -18.28 -6.81
C LEU A 179 3.57 -19.33 -7.01
N GLY A 180 3.94 -20.55 -7.39
CA GLY A 180 3.01 -21.57 -7.83
C GLY A 180 2.74 -21.51 -9.33
N LYS A 181 2.29 -22.64 -9.87
CA LYS A 181 1.96 -22.78 -11.29
C LYS A 181 0.57 -22.21 -11.58
N CYS A 182 0.50 -21.25 -12.48
CA CYS A 182 -0.79 -20.70 -12.93
C CYS A 182 -1.69 -21.80 -13.50
N PRO A 183 -2.91 -21.99 -12.98
CA PRO A 183 -3.80 -23.03 -13.47
C PRO A 183 -4.32 -22.72 -14.88
N GLU A 184 -4.36 -23.73 -15.76
CA GLU A 184 -5.04 -23.61 -17.04
C GLU A 184 -6.56 -23.71 -16.87
N LYS A 185 -7.01 -24.57 -15.95
CA LYS A 185 -8.38 -24.78 -15.53
C LYS A 185 -8.45 -25.03 -14.04
N PHE A 186 -9.55 -24.64 -13.43
CA PHE A 186 -9.81 -24.88 -12.01
C PHE A 186 -11.33 -24.98 -11.75
N LYS A 187 -11.71 -25.52 -10.60
CA LYS A 187 -13.10 -25.55 -10.13
C LYS A 187 -13.30 -24.48 -9.06
N TYR A 188 -14.37 -23.72 -9.20
CA TYR A 188 -14.82 -22.75 -8.21
C TYR A 188 -16.33 -22.84 -8.05
N GLU A 189 -16.84 -22.96 -6.82
CA GLU A 189 -18.27 -23.18 -6.53
C GLU A 189 -18.93 -24.27 -7.39
N GLY A 190 -18.19 -25.39 -7.62
CA GLY A 190 -18.67 -26.54 -8.37
C GLY A 190 -18.64 -26.41 -9.91
N LYS A 191 -18.26 -25.26 -10.45
CA LYS A 191 -18.15 -24.98 -11.88
C LYS A 191 -16.68 -24.96 -12.33
N GLU A 192 -16.39 -25.49 -13.53
CA GLU A 192 -15.06 -25.40 -14.15
C GLU A 192 -14.88 -24.06 -14.87
N TYR A 193 -13.71 -23.46 -14.66
CA TYR A 193 -13.30 -22.22 -15.28
C TYR A 193 -11.87 -22.31 -15.84
N THR A 194 -11.60 -21.48 -16.84
CA THR A 194 -10.26 -20.98 -17.15
C THR A 194 -10.08 -19.62 -16.50
N PRO A 195 -8.85 -19.12 -16.29
CA PRO A 195 -8.65 -17.78 -15.75
C PRO A 195 -9.43 -16.68 -16.49
N LYS A 196 -9.48 -16.77 -17.84
CA LYS A 196 -10.25 -15.81 -18.65
C LYS A 196 -11.75 -15.92 -18.44
N SER A 197 -12.29 -17.13 -18.40
CA SER A 197 -13.73 -17.31 -18.19
C SER A 197 -14.15 -16.93 -16.77
N PHE A 198 -13.27 -17.09 -15.79
CA PHE A 198 -13.52 -16.65 -14.42
C PHE A 198 -13.52 -15.11 -14.34
N ALA A 199 -12.51 -14.43 -14.90
CA ALA A 199 -12.48 -12.96 -14.97
C ALA A 199 -13.76 -12.39 -15.64
N ALA A 200 -14.21 -13.00 -16.74
CA ALA A 200 -15.45 -12.60 -17.42
C ALA A 200 -16.70 -12.81 -16.54
N SER A 201 -16.71 -13.83 -15.68
CA SER A 201 -17.83 -14.10 -14.77
C SER A 201 -17.95 -13.14 -13.59
N LEU A 202 -16.88 -12.38 -13.26
CA LEU A 202 -16.88 -11.37 -12.20
C LEU A 202 -17.72 -10.14 -12.56
N GLY A 203 -18.07 -9.98 -13.83
CA GLY A 203 -18.94 -8.91 -14.31
C GLY A 203 -18.30 -7.52 -14.26
N LEU A 204 -16.98 -7.43 -14.19
CA LEU A 204 -16.25 -6.16 -14.30
C LEU A 204 -16.24 -5.69 -15.75
N ASN A 205 -16.43 -4.39 -15.94
CA ASN A 205 -16.16 -3.74 -17.23
C ASN A 205 -14.84 -2.98 -17.12
N PHE A 206 -13.79 -3.51 -17.69
CA PHE A 206 -12.44 -2.97 -17.54
C PHE A 206 -12.26 -1.56 -18.11
N ASP A 207 -13.12 -1.15 -19.06
CA ASP A 207 -13.11 0.21 -19.60
C ASP A 207 -13.68 1.26 -18.63
N ASP A 208 -14.24 0.82 -17.50
CA ASP A 208 -14.74 1.72 -16.46
C ASP A 208 -13.63 2.19 -15.50
N TYR A 209 -12.45 1.60 -15.56
CA TYR A 209 -11.36 1.91 -14.63
C TYR A 209 -10.33 2.83 -15.27
N VAL A 210 -10.06 3.94 -14.60
CA VAL A 210 -9.12 4.96 -15.04
C VAL A 210 -8.16 5.33 -13.92
N THR A 211 -6.97 5.78 -14.29
CA THR A 211 -5.98 6.30 -13.34
C THR A 211 -5.96 7.82 -13.37
N ILE A 212 -5.83 8.43 -12.19
CA ILE A 212 -5.82 9.87 -11.95
C ILE A 212 -4.50 10.25 -11.28
N THR A 213 -3.91 11.33 -11.73
CA THR A 213 -2.70 11.95 -11.15
C THR A 213 -2.82 13.47 -11.12
N SER A 214 -1.85 14.17 -10.52
CA SER A 214 -1.89 15.63 -10.38
C SER A 214 -0.50 16.25 -10.37
N TYR A 215 0.01 16.63 -11.55
CA TYR A 215 1.32 17.26 -11.73
C TYR A 215 1.27 18.40 -12.76
N THR A 216 2.14 19.41 -12.62
CA THR A 216 2.12 20.62 -13.45
C THR A 216 3.04 20.57 -14.67
N HIS A 217 3.96 19.61 -14.74
CA HIS A 217 4.87 19.43 -15.90
C HIS A 217 4.16 18.92 -17.15
N HIS A 218 2.90 18.44 -17.00
CA HIS A 218 2.00 18.16 -18.11
C HIS A 218 0.70 19.00 -17.98
N PRO A 219 0.05 19.38 -19.07
CA PRO A 219 -1.20 20.13 -19.01
C PRO A 219 -2.28 19.37 -18.26
N PHE A 220 -3.08 20.06 -17.45
CA PHE A 220 -4.27 19.46 -16.84
C PHE A 220 -5.31 19.08 -17.90
N TYR A 221 -6.11 18.07 -17.55
CA TYR A 221 -7.14 17.47 -18.41
C TYR A 221 -6.59 16.77 -19.66
N THR A 222 -5.30 16.45 -19.64
CA THR A 222 -4.64 15.57 -20.62
C THR A 222 -4.25 14.24 -19.96
N ARG A 223 -3.67 13.34 -20.73
CA ARG A 223 -3.18 12.06 -20.24
C ARG A 223 -1.70 11.94 -20.50
N PHE A 224 -0.96 11.43 -19.51
CA PHE A 224 0.44 11.09 -19.66
C PHE A 224 0.80 9.87 -18.81
N ALA A 225 1.92 9.23 -19.08
CA ALA A 225 2.46 8.18 -18.25
C ALA A 225 3.29 8.82 -17.13
N VAL A 226 2.89 8.60 -15.86
CA VAL A 226 3.67 9.10 -14.73
C VAL A 226 5.07 8.49 -14.77
N GLU A 227 6.10 9.35 -14.69
CA GLU A 227 7.51 8.97 -14.90
C GLU A 227 8.12 8.37 -13.62
N VAL A 228 7.65 7.20 -13.25
CA VAL A 228 8.20 6.39 -12.15
C VAL A 228 8.56 4.98 -12.65
N GLN A 229 9.54 4.36 -12.01
CA GLN A 229 10.08 3.07 -12.49
C GLN A 229 9.06 1.94 -12.47
N ASP A 230 8.13 1.97 -11.53
CA ASP A 230 7.12 0.93 -11.37
C ASP A 230 5.92 1.10 -12.32
N ASN A 231 5.83 2.26 -13.00
CA ASN A 231 4.91 2.48 -14.13
C ASN A 231 5.50 1.97 -15.47
N TRP A 232 6.18 0.85 -15.44
CA TRP A 232 6.98 0.28 -16.53
C TRP A 232 6.20 -0.07 -17.80
N ARG A 233 4.88 -0.30 -17.71
CA ARG A 233 4.01 -0.50 -18.89
C ARG A 233 3.60 0.82 -19.54
N ASN A 234 3.91 1.96 -18.90
CA ASN A 234 3.56 3.31 -19.33
C ASN A 234 2.05 3.53 -19.59
N PRO A 235 1.13 3.03 -18.76
CA PRO A 235 -0.28 3.41 -18.89
C PRO A 235 -0.44 4.92 -18.69
N LEU A 236 -1.47 5.47 -19.33
CA LEU A 236 -1.72 6.91 -19.28
C LEU A 236 -2.72 7.25 -18.18
N SER A 237 -2.30 8.06 -17.22
CA SER A 237 -3.14 8.61 -16.16
C SER A 237 -3.74 9.95 -16.58
N TYR A 238 -4.98 10.24 -16.20
CA TYR A 238 -5.59 11.55 -16.38
C TYR A 238 -5.02 12.54 -15.36
N ASN A 239 -4.53 13.66 -15.86
CA ASN A 239 -3.95 14.73 -15.06
C ASN A 239 -5.01 15.76 -14.68
N VAL A 240 -5.23 15.98 -13.39
CA VAL A 240 -6.19 16.97 -12.88
C VAL A 240 -5.54 17.85 -11.82
N PRO A 241 -6.04 19.07 -11.56
CA PRO A 241 -5.59 19.86 -10.41
C PRO A 241 -5.74 19.09 -9.09
N MET A 242 -4.85 19.32 -8.13
CA MET A 242 -4.85 18.63 -6.83
C MET A 242 -6.20 18.70 -6.13
N GLU A 243 -6.88 19.82 -6.17
CA GLU A 243 -8.20 19.97 -5.56
C GLU A 243 -9.24 19.05 -6.22
N GLU A 244 -9.18 18.89 -7.55
CA GLU A 244 -10.07 17.99 -8.28
C GLU A 244 -9.71 16.53 -8.03
N MET A 245 -8.42 16.22 -7.90
CA MET A 245 -7.95 14.89 -7.49
C MET A 245 -8.56 14.49 -6.14
N MET A 246 -8.54 15.38 -5.15
CA MET A 246 -9.15 15.13 -3.83
C MET A 246 -10.68 15.06 -3.88
N ARG A 247 -11.34 15.89 -4.70
CA ARG A 247 -12.79 15.83 -4.93
C ARG A 247 -13.23 14.50 -5.54
N ILE A 248 -12.44 13.93 -6.41
CA ILE A 248 -12.71 12.60 -6.98
C ILE A 248 -12.69 11.52 -5.89
N ILE A 249 -11.69 11.54 -5.00
CA ILE A 249 -11.61 10.58 -3.87
C ILE A 249 -12.84 10.72 -2.97
N ASP A 250 -13.17 11.94 -2.53
CA ASP A 250 -14.31 12.21 -1.68
C ASP A 250 -15.63 11.75 -2.32
N ASN A 251 -15.82 12.09 -3.59
CA ASN A 251 -17.03 11.68 -4.31
C ASN A 251 -17.12 10.15 -4.46
N ALA A 252 -16.02 9.50 -4.81
CA ALA A 252 -15.98 8.05 -4.95
C ALA A 252 -16.39 7.35 -3.65
N ILE A 253 -15.81 7.74 -2.52
CA ILE A 253 -16.15 7.15 -1.23
C ILE A 253 -17.63 7.39 -0.88
N ASN A 254 -18.15 8.59 -1.09
CA ASN A 254 -19.55 8.93 -0.81
C ASN A 254 -20.52 8.14 -1.70
N GLU A 255 -20.18 7.90 -2.96
CA GLU A 255 -20.98 7.10 -3.91
C GLU A 255 -20.82 5.58 -3.73
N GLY A 256 -20.05 5.16 -2.72
CA GLY A 256 -19.87 3.74 -2.36
C GLY A 256 -18.80 3.02 -3.19
N TYR A 257 -17.86 3.74 -3.80
CA TYR A 257 -16.69 3.20 -4.47
C TYR A 257 -15.45 3.30 -3.58
N CYS A 258 -14.51 2.39 -3.79
CA CYS A 258 -13.18 2.46 -3.20
C CYS A 258 -12.18 3.08 -4.18
N ILE A 259 -10.94 3.27 -3.74
CA ILE A 259 -9.83 3.83 -4.53
C ILE A 259 -8.61 2.92 -4.36
N ALA A 260 -8.03 2.42 -5.45
CA ALA A 260 -6.70 1.80 -5.40
C ALA A 260 -5.65 2.91 -5.46
N TRP A 261 -5.11 3.26 -4.32
CA TRP A 261 -4.20 4.40 -4.12
C TRP A 261 -2.75 3.95 -4.20
N GLY A 262 -1.92 4.70 -4.92
CA GLY A 262 -0.47 4.62 -4.94
C GLY A 262 0.15 5.92 -4.46
N GLY A 263 1.14 5.85 -3.61
CA GLY A 263 1.79 7.03 -3.06
C GLY A 263 2.98 6.77 -2.16
N ASP A 264 3.50 7.85 -1.64
CA ASP A 264 4.66 7.87 -0.76
C ASP A 264 4.25 7.61 0.69
N VAL A 265 4.88 6.63 1.30
CA VAL A 265 4.74 6.27 2.72
C VAL A 265 6.08 6.30 3.46
N SER A 266 7.13 6.81 2.82
CA SER A 266 8.46 6.96 3.42
C SER A 266 8.54 8.12 4.43
N GLU A 267 7.54 8.98 4.42
CA GLU A 267 7.40 10.14 5.31
C GLU A 267 7.39 9.77 6.81
N GLU A 268 8.03 10.63 7.63
CA GLU A 268 8.07 10.43 9.09
C GLU A 268 6.66 10.36 9.73
N GLY A 269 5.66 10.96 9.07
CA GLY A 269 4.28 10.97 9.53
C GLY A 269 3.50 9.69 9.24
N PHE A 270 4.00 8.80 8.39
CA PHE A 270 3.42 7.48 8.17
C PHE A 270 3.90 6.52 9.26
N THR A 271 3.06 6.29 10.26
CA THR A 271 3.44 5.52 11.43
C THR A 271 3.04 4.04 11.30
N ARG A 272 3.79 3.15 11.92
CA ARG A 272 3.39 1.74 12.04
C ARG A 272 2.20 1.51 12.97
N LYS A 273 1.69 2.56 13.62
CA LYS A 273 0.52 2.49 14.52
C LYS A 273 -0.82 2.65 13.79
N GLY A 274 -0.81 2.70 12.46
CA GLY A 274 -2.02 2.85 11.65
C GLY A 274 -2.49 4.31 11.54
N LEU A 275 -1.59 5.27 11.62
CA LEU A 275 -1.85 6.71 11.50
C LEU A 275 -0.89 7.33 10.48
N ALA A 276 -1.39 8.26 9.68
CA ALA A 276 -0.57 9.04 8.76
C ALA A 276 -0.94 10.53 8.77
N TYR A 277 0.08 11.36 8.98
CA TYR A 277 0.00 12.81 9.08
C TYR A 277 1.04 13.46 8.17
N ALA A 278 0.69 14.54 7.49
CA ALA A 278 1.67 15.38 6.77
C ALA A 278 2.21 16.46 7.72
N TYR A 279 3.13 16.11 8.58
CA TYR A 279 3.64 17.01 9.61
C TYR A 279 4.32 18.28 9.06
N ASP A 280 3.95 19.42 9.60
CA ASP A 280 4.70 20.66 9.42
C ASP A 280 5.89 20.69 10.39
N THR A 281 7.00 20.11 9.97
CA THR A 281 8.20 20.01 10.82
C THR A 281 8.75 21.36 11.23
N LYS A 282 8.57 22.40 10.41
CA LYS A 282 9.00 23.78 10.72
C LYS A 282 8.19 24.37 11.87
N LYS A 283 6.86 24.17 11.87
CA LYS A 283 5.99 24.60 12.96
C LYS A 283 6.15 23.78 14.23
N ILE A 284 6.33 22.46 14.11
CA ILE A 284 6.55 21.56 15.25
C ILE A 284 7.83 21.90 15.97
N GLN A 285 8.87 22.26 15.24
CA GLN A 285 10.15 22.60 15.83
C GLN A 285 10.12 23.92 16.59
N GLY A 286 9.26 24.88 16.19
CA GLY A 286 9.30 26.25 16.69
C GLY A 286 10.69 26.89 16.61
N LEU A 287 11.56 26.33 15.78
CA LEU A 287 13.00 26.44 15.79
C LEU A 287 13.45 27.31 14.63
N SER A 288 14.31 28.26 14.91
CA SER A 288 15.01 29.06 13.88
C SER A 288 16.51 28.81 13.96
N GLY A 289 17.18 28.81 12.82
CA GLY A 289 18.65 28.79 12.77
C GLY A 289 19.30 27.49 13.31
N SER A 290 20.15 27.62 14.34
CA SER A 290 20.93 26.49 14.91
C SER A 290 20.08 25.37 15.52
N ASP A 291 18.88 25.68 15.97
CA ASP A 291 17.98 24.71 16.56
C ASP A 291 17.35 23.79 15.49
N ALA A 292 17.07 24.31 14.29
CA ALA A 292 16.65 23.49 13.15
C ALA A 292 17.75 22.48 12.76
N ALA A 293 19.02 22.91 12.78
CA ALA A 293 20.15 22.00 12.53
C ALA A 293 20.30 20.93 13.63
N ARG A 294 19.94 21.25 14.89
CA ARG A 294 19.92 20.30 16.00
C ARG A 294 18.80 19.28 15.84
N TRP A 295 17.63 19.70 15.38
CA TRP A 295 16.50 18.81 15.07
C TRP A 295 16.86 17.78 14.02
N LEU A 296 17.52 18.18 12.93
CA LEU A 296 17.96 17.28 11.88
C LEU A 296 18.91 16.17 12.40
N ARG A 297 19.61 16.42 13.52
CA ARG A 297 20.51 15.47 14.18
C ARG A 297 19.86 14.62 15.26
N LEU A 298 18.56 14.84 15.58
CA LEU A 298 17.86 14.01 16.53
C LEU A 298 17.73 12.59 15.98
N GLU A 299 17.96 11.60 16.85
CA GLU A 299 17.72 10.20 16.54
C GLU A 299 16.27 10.00 16.08
N LYS A 300 16.07 9.13 15.09
CA LYS A 300 14.74 8.80 14.52
C LYS A 300 13.73 8.41 15.59
N THR A 301 14.16 7.70 16.64
CA THR A 301 13.32 7.30 17.78
C THR A 301 12.77 8.49 18.56
N LYS A 302 13.60 9.51 18.85
CA LYS A 302 13.17 10.71 19.57
C LYS A 302 12.20 11.58 18.78
N LYS A 303 12.36 11.62 17.46
CA LYS A 303 11.39 12.28 16.58
C LYS A 303 10.05 11.55 16.62
N ALA A 304 10.06 10.22 16.49
CA ALA A 304 8.86 9.41 16.56
C ALA A 304 8.12 9.56 17.90
N GLU A 305 8.84 9.59 19.03
CA GLU A 305 8.25 9.84 20.36
C GLU A 305 7.57 11.22 20.44
N LEU A 306 8.19 12.26 19.87
CA LEU A 306 7.59 13.58 19.83
C LEU A 306 6.32 13.60 18.97
N TYR A 307 6.36 13.04 17.77
CA TYR A 307 5.18 12.95 16.90
C TYR A 307 4.05 12.15 17.57
N ASP A 308 4.38 11.04 18.23
CA ASP A 308 3.41 10.29 19.02
C ASP A 308 2.79 11.11 20.16
N SER A 309 3.58 11.96 20.82
CA SER A 309 3.09 12.83 21.90
C SER A 309 2.14 13.91 21.41
N LEU A 310 2.36 14.41 20.20
CA LEU A 310 1.52 15.41 19.54
C LEU A 310 0.23 14.78 19.00
N GLY A 311 0.30 13.57 18.45
CA GLY A 311 -0.84 12.83 17.93
C GLY A 311 -1.69 13.66 16.96
N CYS A 312 -3.01 13.66 17.15
CA CYS A 312 -3.96 14.38 16.28
C CYS A 312 -3.87 15.93 16.38
N THR A 313 -3.12 16.46 17.36
CA THR A 313 -2.94 17.92 17.52
C THR A 313 -1.70 18.45 16.80
N ALA A 314 -0.89 17.55 16.21
CA ALA A 314 0.28 17.98 15.46
C ALA A 314 -0.10 18.91 14.30
N PRO A 315 0.66 20.04 14.11
CA PRO A 315 0.45 20.88 12.95
C PRO A 315 0.85 20.13 11.67
N GLU A 316 0.03 20.25 10.63
CA GLU A 316 0.29 19.71 9.32
C GLU A 316 0.62 20.82 8.31
N ILE A 317 1.33 20.47 7.25
CA ILE A 317 1.56 21.36 6.10
C ILE A 317 0.22 21.71 5.44
N VAL A 318 0.22 22.76 4.62
CA VAL A 318 -0.86 23.03 3.68
C VAL A 318 -0.31 22.66 2.30
N PRO A 319 -0.69 21.48 1.76
CA PRO A 319 -0.16 21.06 0.47
C PRO A 319 -0.63 21.99 -0.64
N THR A 320 0.27 22.31 -1.56
CA THR A 320 -0.05 23.08 -2.77
C THR A 320 0.32 22.27 -4.01
N GLN A 321 -0.21 22.68 -5.15
CA GLN A 321 0.10 22.05 -6.43
C GLN A 321 1.59 22.15 -6.75
N GLU A 322 2.20 23.32 -6.45
CA GLU A 322 3.62 23.61 -6.68
C GLU A 322 4.50 22.75 -5.78
N MET A 323 4.14 22.64 -4.49
CA MET A 323 4.85 21.77 -3.55
C MET A 323 4.87 20.31 -3.99
N ARG A 324 3.75 19.81 -4.51
CA ARG A 324 3.67 18.43 -5.05
C ARG A 324 4.62 18.23 -6.22
N GLN A 325 4.63 19.20 -7.16
CA GLN A 325 5.53 19.15 -8.31
C GLN A 325 6.99 19.21 -7.89
N GLU A 326 7.35 20.16 -7.02
CA GLU A 326 8.72 20.30 -6.50
C GLU A 326 9.22 19.01 -5.82
N ARG A 327 8.38 18.39 -4.98
CA ARG A 327 8.72 17.15 -4.29
C ARG A 327 8.85 15.95 -5.24
N PHE A 328 8.07 15.92 -6.32
CA PHE A 328 8.21 14.91 -7.36
C PHE A 328 9.51 15.07 -8.14
N ASP A 329 9.85 16.32 -8.53
CA ASP A 329 11.03 16.64 -9.33
C ASP A 329 12.34 16.44 -8.54
N ASN A 330 12.32 16.63 -7.22
CA ASN A 330 13.50 16.55 -6.35
C ASN A 330 13.63 15.23 -5.57
N TRP A 331 12.73 14.26 -5.84
CA TRP A 331 12.69 12.91 -5.24
C TRP A 331 12.32 12.87 -3.75
N GLU A 332 11.71 13.92 -3.22
CA GLU A 332 11.07 13.89 -1.90
C GLU A 332 9.73 13.15 -1.90
N LEU A 333 9.10 13.01 -3.07
CA LEU A 333 7.88 12.26 -3.29
C LEU A 333 8.19 11.08 -4.20
N THR A 334 8.12 9.87 -3.66
CA THR A 334 8.48 8.61 -4.34
C THR A 334 7.30 7.64 -4.42
N ASP A 335 7.37 6.70 -5.34
CA ASP A 335 6.37 5.63 -5.51
C ASP A 335 6.74 4.44 -4.63
N ASP A 336 6.17 4.38 -3.43
CA ASP A 336 6.60 3.43 -2.40
C ASP A 336 5.58 2.34 -2.12
N HIS A 337 4.28 2.65 -2.15
CA HIS A 337 3.29 1.73 -1.61
C HIS A 337 1.90 1.90 -2.22
N GLY A 338 1.22 0.75 -2.40
CA GLY A 338 -0.17 0.70 -2.82
C GLY A 338 -1.09 0.28 -1.68
N MET A 339 -2.23 0.98 -1.51
CA MET A 339 -3.24 0.72 -0.49
C MET A 339 -4.65 0.95 -1.03
N LEU A 340 -5.69 0.57 -0.26
CA LEU A 340 -7.08 0.76 -0.63
C LEU A 340 -7.75 1.81 0.26
N ILE A 341 -8.15 2.96 -0.30
CA ILE A 341 -9.00 3.92 0.42
C ILE A 341 -10.46 3.47 0.30
N TYR A 342 -11.15 3.30 1.45
CA TYR A 342 -12.51 2.77 1.47
C TYR A 342 -13.50 3.54 2.35
N GLY A 343 -13.03 4.51 3.13
CA GLY A 343 -13.91 5.23 4.05
C GLY A 343 -13.39 6.60 4.43
N ILE A 344 -14.23 7.33 5.15
CA ILE A 344 -13.94 8.63 5.75
C ILE A 344 -14.34 8.58 7.24
N ALA A 345 -13.45 9.04 8.09
CA ALA A 345 -13.68 9.22 9.53
C ALA A 345 -13.26 10.62 9.97
N LYS A 346 -13.65 11.01 11.17
CA LYS A 346 -13.17 12.21 11.84
C LYS A 346 -12.72 11.89 13.25
N ASP A 347 -11.74 12.63 13.75
CA ASP A 347 -11.33 12.56 15.14
C ASP A 347 -12.22 13.42 16.06
N GLN A 348 -11.94 13.40 17.36
CA GLN A 348 -12.65 14.19 18.37
C GLN A 348 -12.55 15.71 18.18
N ASN A 349 -11.59 16.18 17.38
CA ASN A 349 -11.39 17.60 17.06
C ASN A 349 -12.08 17.99 15.75
N GLY A 350 -12.72 17.04 15.06
CA GLY A 350 -13.38 17.24 13.78
C GLY A 350 -12.44 17.19 12.56
N LYS A 351 -11.15 16.84 12.72
CA LYS A 351 -10.21 16.62 11.62
C LYS A 351 -10.64 15.36 10.86
N GLU A 352 -10.66 15.44 9.54
CA GLU A 352 -11.07 14.32 8.68
C GLU A 352 -9.89 13.48 8.23
N TYR A 353 -10.13 12.16 8.15
CA TYR A 353 -9.19 11.14 7.73
C TYR A 353 -9.85 10.22 6.71
N TYR A 354 -9.06 9.70 5.79
CA TYR A 354 -9.45 8.52 5.04
C TYR A 354 -9.15 7.26 5.83
N MET A 355 -10.06 6.29 5.73
CA MET A 355 -9.87 4.93 6.23
C MET A 355 -9.24 4.12 5.09
N VAL A 356 -8.06 3.57 5.34
CA VAL A 356 -7.21 2.96 4.31
C VAL A 356 -6.81 1.56 4.73
N LYS A 357 -7.19 0.56 3.93
CA LYS A 357 -6.83 -0.83 4.13
C LYS A 357 -5.41 -1.06 3.62
N ASN A 358 -4.54 -1.58 4.48
CA ASN A 358 -3.19 -2.00 4.14
C ASN A 358 -3.12 -3.52 3.94
N SER A 359 -2.02 -4.01 3.38
CA SER A 359 -1.73 -5.41 3.12
C SER A 359 -0.57 -5.96 3.96
N TRP A 360 -0.52 -5.57 5.24
CA TRP A 360 0.51 -6.01 6.19
C TRP A 360 -0.04 -6.86 7.33
N GLY A 361 -1.19 -7.53 7.12
CA GLY A 361 -1.87 -8.34 8.11
C GLY A 361 -2.68 -7.52 9.13
N GLU A 362 -3.47 -8.23 9.92
CA GLU A 362 -4.32 -7.65 10.98
C GLU A 362 -3.51 -7.42 12.26
N TRP A 363 -2.68 -6.41 12.28
CA TRP A 363 -1.93 -6.02 13.47
C TRP A 363 -2.11 -4.53 13.83
N GLY A 364 -1.61 -4.15 14.98
CA GLY A 364 -1.72 -2.78 15.50
C GLY A 364 -3.09 -2.45 16.08
N ASP A 365 -3.24 -1.22 16.55
CA ASP A 365 -4.44 -0.72 17.24
C ASP A 365 -5.69 -0.75 16.34
N TYR A 366 -5.51 -0.65 15.03
CA TYR A 366 -6.58 -0.56 14.04
C TYR A 366 -6.63 -1.79 13.10
N LYS A 367 -6.01 -2.91 13.49
CA LYS A 367 -6.11 -4.22 12.82
C LYS A 367 -5.88 -4.14 11.29
N GLY A 368 -4.76 -3.56 10.87
CA GLY A 368 -4.39 -3.45 9.46
C GLY A 368 -5.06 -2.29 8.71
N ILE A 369 -5.78 -1.41 9.40
CA ILE A 369 -6.33 -0.18 8.84
C ILE A 369 -5.44 1.01 9.23
N TRP A 370 -5.27 1.94 8.32
CA TRP A 370 -4.63 3.24 8.53
C TRP A 370 -5.67 4.35 8.46
N TYR A 371 -5.58 5.30 9.40
CA TYR A 371 -6.29 6.57 9.33
C TYR A 371 -5.30 7.62 8.84
N MET A 372 -5.47 8.05 7.59
CA MET A 372 -4.60 9.01 6.92
C MET A 372 -5.31 10.35 6.82
N THR A 373 -4.70 11.44 7.28
CA THR A 373 -5.30 12.77 7.11
C THR A 373 -5.51 13.09 5.63
N LYS A 374 -6.53 13.87 5.30
CA LYS A 374 -6.74 14.35 3.91
C LYS A 374 -5.51 15.12 3.42
N THR A 375 -4.84 15.82 4.32
CA THR A 375 -3.58 16.53 4.05
C THR A 375 -2.48 15.57 3.61
N PHE A 376 -2.32 14.42 4.32
CA PHE A 376 -1.35 13.39 3.95
C PHE A 376 -1.62 12.85 2.55
N ILE A 377 -2.85 12.48 2.26
CA ILE A 377 -3.25 11.96 0.94
C ILE A 377 -3.01 13.03 -0.15
N ALA A 378 -3.41 14.29 0.08
CA ALA A 378 -3.19 15.36 -0.89
C ALA A 378 -1.70 15.58 -1.19
N ALA A 379 -0.83 15.50 -0.18
CA ALA A 379 0.60 15.70 -0.32
C ALA A 379 1.34 14.53 -0.98
N ASN A 380 0.91 13.28 -0.70
CA ASN A 380 1.71 12.08 -0.96
C ASN A 380 1.12 11.13 -2.03
N THR A 381 0.03 11.48 -2.69
CA THR A 381 -0.53 10.67 -3.79
C THR A 381 0.35 10.76 -5.03
N MET A 382 0.78 9.63 -5.57
CA MET A 382 1.39 9.54 -6.91
C MET A 382 0.30 9.48 -7.99
N ASP A 383 -0.47 8.42 -7.95
CA ASP A 383 -1.69 8.23 -8.73
C ASP A 383 -2.66 7.31 -7.99
N TYR A 384 -3.83 7.11 -8.55
CA TYR A 384 -4.77 6.11 -8.07
C TYR A 384 -5.72 5.64 -9.18
N MET A 385 -6.21 4.41 -9.05
CA MET A 385 -7.27 3.89 -9.92
C MET A 385 -8.65 4.13 -9.30
N VAL A 386 -9.59 4.54 -10.13
CA VAL A 386 -10.98 4.78 -9.76
C VAL A 386 -11.94 4.35 -10.88
N ASN A 387 -13.14 3.96 -10.50
CA ASN A 387 -14.23 3.76 -11.46
C ASN A 387 -14.65 5.12 -12.02
N LYS A 388 -14.67 5.28 -13.35
CA LYS A 388 -15.04 6.56 -14.01
C LYS A 388 -16.42 7.06 -13.60
N ASN A 389 -17.36 6.15 -13.24
CA ASN A 389 -18.69 6.53 -12.77
C ASN A 389 -18.68 7.21 -11.39
N ALA A 390 -17.59 7.04 -10.64
CA ALA A 390 -17.37 7.71 -9.35
C ALA A 390 -16.76 9.12 -9.49
N ILE A 391 -16.34 9.52 -10.69
CA ILE A 391 -15.79 10.85 -10.94
C ILE A 391 -16.93 11.87 -11.04
N PRO A 392 -16.86 13.06 -10.39
CA PRO A 392 -17.86 14.12 -10.52
C PRO A 392 -18.13 14.48 -11.99
N LYS A 393 -19.40 14.73 -12.33
CA LYS A 393 -19.85 14.95 -13.71
C LYS A 393 -19.13 16.12 -14.41
N ASP A 394 -18.85 17.20 -13.67
CA ASP A 394 -18.11 18.36 -14.17
C ASP A 394 -16.67 18.00 -14.55
N ILE A 395 -16.00 17.16 -13.75
CA ILE A 395 -14.65 16.71 -14.01
C ILE A 395 -14.64 15.71 -15.17
N ARG A 396 -15.57 14.74 -15.21
CA ARG A 396 -15.71 13.82 -16.36
C ARG A 396 -15.83 14.55 -17.68
N LYS A 397 -16.66 15.61 -17.71
CA LYS A 397 -16.82 16.44 -18.90
C LYS A 397 -15.51 17.09 -19.35
N LYS A 398 -14.68 17.56 -18.41
CA LYS A 398 -13.35 18.13 -18.71
C LYS A 398 -12.37 17.07 -19.23
N LEU A 399 -12.50 15.84 -18.76
CA LEU A 399 -11.65 14.71 -19.15
C LEU A 399 -12.11 14.02 -20.44
N GLY A 400 -13.32 14.32 -20.92
CA GLY A 400 -13.89 13.69 -22.11
C GLY A 400 -14.32 12.23 -21.90
N ILE A 401 -14.75 11.84 -20.68
CA ILE A 401 -15.15 10.49 -20.30
C ILE A 401 -16.53 10.42 -19.65
#